data_31aa6d8e8aeaae557b8fa8e1de4d041a
#
_entry.id   31aa6d8e8aeaae557b8fa8e1de4d041a
#
_cell.length_a   1.000
_cell.length_b   1.000
_cell.length_c   1.000
_cell.angle_alpha   90.00
_cell.angle_beta   90.00
_cell.angle_gamma   90.00
#
_symmetry.space_group_name_H-M   'P 1'
#
loop_
_entity.id
_entity.type
_entity.pdbx_description
1 polymer ?
#
loop_
_entity_poly.entity_id
_entity_poly.type
_entity_poly.pdbx_seq_one_letter_code
_entity_poly.pdbx_strand_id
1 'polypeptide(L)'
;MKRLEIGAALSSAELLRICKLAETAGRAKSYGRHDTVDELADCLDSYFEQLTPLTPLTTEIRRCIIEEDEISDDASSNLKHIRRSIGMINDKVHSTLTSLVNGSLRSYLQDPIITMRGDRYCLPVKAEYRSQVSGMIHDQSSTGSTLFIEPMDVVKLNNDLKELYGKEQEEIQIILARLSVDAAEYIEELRSNYIILGELDFIFAKGALALSMNASRPIFNTDGYIHIREGRHPLLDKKKCRTDYDYARQGI
;
A
#
# COMPACT_ATOMS: atom_id res chain seq x y z
N MET A 1 -2.50 9.01 -11.34
CA MET A 1 -2.18 10.28 -12.02
C MET A 1 -3.40 11.19 -12.17
N LYS A 2 -4.53 10.80 -12.81
CA LYS A 2 -5.72 11.69 -12.94
C LYS A 2 -6.17 12.36 -11.62
N ARG A 3 -6.08 11.67 -10.49
CA ARG A 3 -6.43 12.24 -9.17
C ARG A 3 -5.44 13.30 -8.70
N LEU A 4 -4.13 13.14 -9.00
CA LEU A 4 -3.11 14.16 -8.73
C LEU A 4 -3.32 15.42 -9.57
N GLU A 5 -3.69 15.28 -10.85
CA GLU A 5 -3.95 16.40 -11.76
C GLU A 5 -5.06 17.33 -11.26
N ILE A 6 -6.05 16.78 -10.58
CA ILE A 6 -7.16 17.56 -10.00
C ILE A 6 -6.92 17.97 -8.54
N GLY A 7 -5.70 17.74 -8.01
CA GLY A 7 -5.33 18.11 -6.64
C GLY A 7 -5.99 17.26 -5.54
N ALA A 8 -6.46 16.05 -5.87
CA ALA A 8 -7.06 15.18 -4.87
C ALA A 8 -5.99 14.45 -4.03
N ALA A 9 -6.21 14.38 -2.72
CA ALA A 9 -5.38 13.57 -1.84
C ALA A 9 -5.48 12.08 -2.20
N LEU A 10 -4.33 11.42 -2.24
CA LEU A 10 -4.18 9.99 -2.47
C LEU A 10 -4.20 9.22 -1.14
N SER A 11 -4.59 7.96 -1.19
CA SER A 11 -4.44 7.03 -0.07
C SER A 11 -2.97 6.58 0.07
N SER A 12 -2.63 6.00 1.22
CA SER A 12 -1.33 5.36 1.47
C SER A 12 -0.98 4.31 0.42
N ALA A 13 -1.94 3.45 0.06
CA ALA A 13 -1.77 2.45 -0.99
C ALA A 13 -1.45 3.08 -2.37
N GLU A 14 -2.11 4.17 -2.74
CA GLU A 14 -1.84 4.87 -4.00
C GLU A 14 -0.45 5.52 -4.00
N LEU A 15 -0.04 6.15 -2.89
CA LEU A 15 1.30 6.72 -2.73
C LEU A 15 2.40 5.66 -2.76
N LEU A 16 2.18 4.50 -2.14
CA LEU A 16 3.12 3.37 -2.20
C LEU A 16 3.26 2.81 -3.63
N ARG A 17 2.20 2.82 -4.43
CA ARG A 17 2.28 2.44 -5.86
C ARG A 17 3.11 3.44 -6.68
N ILE A 18 2.97 4.74 -6.39
CA ILE A 18 3.83 5.78 -7.00
C ILE A 18 5.29 5.56 -6.59
N CYS A 19 5.54 5.30 -5.32
CA CYS A 19 6.87 4.99 -4.81
C CYS A 19 7.47 3.78 -5.53
N LYS A 20 6.72 2.68 -5.64
CA LYS A 20 7.16 1.48 -6.35
C LYS A 20 7.47 1.73 -7.83
N LEU A 21 6.68 2.56 -8.52
CA LEU A 21 6.93 2.97 -9.90
C LEU A 21 8.27 3.68 -10.02
N ALA A 22 8.51 4.70 -9.18
CA ALA A 22 9.74 5.48 -9.20
C ALA A 22 10.98 4.66 -8.79
N GLU A 23 10.86 3.79 -7.79
CA GLU A 23 11.91 2.84 -7.41
C GLU A 23 12.24 1.87 -8.56
N THR A 24 11.23 1.40 -9.28
CA THR A 24 11.41 0.51 -10.43
C THR A 24 12.11 1.24 -11.58
N ALA A 25 11.75 2.50 -11.85
CA ALA A 25 12.44 3.34 -12.82
C ALA A 25 13.93 3.53 -12.45
N GLY A 26 14.22 3.75 -11.16
CA GLY A 26 15.61 3.87 -10.67
C GLY A 26 16.41 2.59 -10.87
N ARG A 27 15.82 1.43 -10.57
CA ARG A 27 16.48 0.12 -10.79
C ARG A 27 16.68 -0.18 -12.27
N ALA A 28 15.69 0.09 -13.11
CA ALA A 28 15.80 -0.10 -14.55
C ALA A 28 16.88 0.82 -15.16
N LYS A 29 16.91 2.10 -14.75
CA LYS A 29 17.98 3.02 -15.17
C LYS A 29 19.37 2.53 -14.78
N SER A 30 19.52 1.97 -13.58
CA SER A 30 20.80 1.42 -13.12
C SER A 30 21.18 0.16 -13.89
N TYR A 31 20.21 -0.67 -14.25
CA TYR A 31 20.42 -1.88 -15.08
C TYR A 31 20.90 -1.54 -16.49
N GLY A 32 20.36 -0.48 -17.12
CA GLY A 32 20.77 -0.03 -18.45
C GLY A 32 22.07 0.77 -18.49
N ARG A 33 22.80 0.94 -17.37
CA ARG A 33 24.13 1.55 -17.39
C ARG A 33 25.17 0.52 -17.81
N HIS A 34 25.96 0.87 -18.82
CA HIS A 34 27.11 0.08 -19.20
C HIS A 34 28.27 0.35 -18.22
N ASP A 35 28.86 -0.71 -17.70
CA ASP A 35 29.98 -0.61 -16.74
C ASP A 35 31.33 -0.34 -17.41
N THR A 36 31.43 -0.54 -18.74
CA THR A 36 32.68 -0.39 -19.50
C THR A 36 32.49 0.52 -20.70
N VAL A 37 33.50 1.33 -21.00
CA VAL A 37 33.55 2.28 -22.13
C VAL A 37 33.52 1.57 -23.50
N ASP A 38 33.80 0.27 -23.52
CA ASP A 38 33.86 -0.56 -24.74
C ASP A 38 32.52 -1.27 -25.08
N GLU A 39 31.50 -1.14 -24.23
CA GLU A 39 30.18 -1.69 -24.56
C GLU A 39 29.50 -0.79 -25.61
N LEU A 40 29.17 -1.40 -26.76
CA LEU A 40 28.48 -0.74 -27.84
C LEU A 40 27.06 -0.36 -27.38
N ALA A 41 26.70 0.92 -27.57
CA ALA A 41 25.36 1.41 -27.34
C ALA A 41 24.34 0.53 -28.10
N ASP A 42 23.28 0.12 -27.40
CA ASP A 42 22.22 -0.69 -27.99
C ASP A 42 20.93 0.14 -28.22
N CYS A 43 19.95 -0.48 -28.86
CA CYS A 43 18.69 0.18 -29.17
C CYS A 43 17.81 0.46 -27.93
N LEU A 44 18.17 -0.03 -26.76
CA LEU A 44 17.42 0.14 -25.50
C LEU A 44 18.00 1.25 -24.63
N ASP A 45 19.22 1.70 -24.87
CA ASP A 45 19.91 2.72 -24.05
C ASP A 45 19.08 3.98 -23.90
N SER A 46 18.46 4.44 -25.00
CA SER A 46 17.62 5.62 -25.01
C SER A 46 16.38 5.50 -24.08
N TYR A 47 15.86 4.29 -23.87
CA TYR A 47 14.76 4.06 -22.93
C TYR A 47 15.25 4.17 -21.49
N PHE A 48 16.40 3.54 -21.17
CA PHE A 48 16.97 3.59 -19.82
C PHE A 48 17.43 4.99 -19.42
N GLU A 49 18.01 5.75 -20.35
CA GLU A 49 18.44 7.15 -20.11
C GLU A 49 17.29 8.08 -19.76
N GLN A 50 16.14 7.91 -20.40
CA GLN A 50 14.95 8.75 -20.17
C GLN A 50 14.27 8.47 -18.83
N LEU A 51 14.53 7.36 -18.17
CA LEU A 51 13.97 7.06 -16.86
C LEU A 51 14.48 8.04 -15.81
N THR A 52 13.59 8.55 -14.97
CA THR A 52 13.91 9.51 -13.92
C THR A 52 13.70 8.88 -12.55
N PRO A 53 14.76 8.53 -11.82
CA PRO A 53 14.65 8.11 -10.42
C PRO A 53 14.21 9.28 -9.55
N LEU A 54 13.05 9.20 -8.94
CA LEU A 54 12.52 10.25 -8.07
C LEU A 54 12.90 9.96 -6.61
N THR A 55 14.21 9.86 -6.34
CA THR A 55 14.73 9.48 -5.03
C THR A 55 14.24 10.36 -3.87
N PRO A 56 14.17 11.70 -4.00
CA PRO A 56 13.65 12.53 -2.92
C PRO A 56 12.19 12.19 -2.58
N LEU A 57 11.34 12.01 -3.59
CA LEU A 57 9.93 11.65 -3.42
C LEU A 57 9.79 10.26 -2.78
N THR A 58 10.52 9.26 -3.28
CA THR A 58 10.45 7.90 -2.74
C THR A 58 10.93 7.81 -1.31
N THR A 59 11.99 8.53 -0.97
CA THR A 59 12.53 8.60 0.39
C THR A 59 11.50 9.21 1.35
N GLU A 60 10.85 10.31 0.95
CA GLU A 60 9.87 10.98 1.80
C GLU A 60 8.60 10.13 1.97
N ILE A 61 8.10 9.49 0.90
CA ILE A 61 6.96 8.56 1.01
C ILE A 61 7.30 7.39 1.96
N ARG A 62 8.48 6.77 1.81
CA ARG A 62 8.91 5.64 2.66
C ARG A 62 9.16 6.04 4.11
N ARG A 63 9.61 7.28 4.35
CA ARG A 63 9.76 7.81 5.71
C ARG A 63 8.41 7.94 6.41
N CYS A 64 7.36 8.32 5.66
CA CYS A 64 6.03 8.59 6.21
C CYS A 64 5.13 7.36 6.23
N ILE A 65 5.24 6.46 5.26
CA ILE A 65 4.33 5.32 5.07
C ILE A 65 5.14 4.03 5.14
N ILE A 66 4.87 3.22 6.17
CA ILE A 66 5.51 1.91 6.38
C ILE A 66 4.79 0.86 5.54
N GLU A 67 3.47 0.73 5.72
CA GLU A 67 2.58 -0.17 4.99
C GLU A 67 1.27 0.54 4.62
N GLU A 68 0.38 -0.13 3.87
CA GLU A 68 -0.87 0.48 3.38
C GLU A 68 -1.73 1.06 4.52
N ASP A 69 -1.73 0.41 5.68
CA ASP A 69 -2.52 0.79 6.84
C ASP A 69 -1.67 1.41 7.97
N GLU A 70 -0.36 1.60 7.74
CA GLU A 70 0.56 2.03 8.77
C GLU A 70 1.35 3.28 8.37
N ILE A 71 1.04 4.39 9.04
CA ILE A 71 1.78 5.65 8.94
C ILE A 71 2.81 5.72 10.07
N SER A 72 4.05 6.05 9.73
CA SER A 72 5.15 6.17 10.68
C SER A 72 4.92 7.31 11.68
N ASP A 73 5.35 7.11 12.92
CA ASP A 73 5.42 8.18 13.92
C ASP A 73 6.32 9.35 13.50
N ASP A 74 7.31 9.05 12.68
CA ASP A 74 8.27 10.05 12.17
C ASP A 74 7.71 10.83 10.95
N ALA A 75 6.47 10.52 10.50
CA ALA A 75 5.82 11.25 9.42
C ALA A 75 5.53 12.71 9.80
N SER A 76 5.16 12.97 11.08
CA SER A 76 5.09 14.32 11.63
C SER A 76 5.33 14.32 13.14
N SER A 77 5.85 15.44 13.66
CA SER A 77 6.01 15.64 15.10
C SER A 77 4.68 15.66 15.85
N ASN A 78 3.63 16.14 15.19
CA ASN A 78 2.27 16.21 15.74
C ASN A 78 1.67 14.81 15.89
N LEU A 79 1.78 13.94 14.86
CA LEU A 79 1.32 12.55 14.93
C LEU A 79 2.00 11.80 16.08
N LYS A 80 3.33 11.94 16.18
CA LYS A 80 4.12 11.35 17.27
C LYS A 80 3.64 11.80 18.65
N HIS A 81 3.34 13.10 18.80
CA HIS A 81 2.82 13.65 20.05
C HIS A 81 1.42 13.11 20.38
N ILE A 82 0.52 13.06 19.39
CA ILE A 82 -0.84 12.52 19.56
C ILE A 82 -0.78 11.06 20.00
N ARG A 83 -0.01 10.20 19.32
CA ARG A 83 0.13 8.78 19.65
C ARG A 83 0.75 8.56 21.03
N ARG A 84 1.73 9.37 21.41
CA ARG A 84 2.27 9.35 22.78
C ARG A 84 1.20 9.68 23.83
N SER A 85 0.35 10.68 23.53
CA SER A 85 -0.76 11.06 24.42
C SER A 85 -1.81 9.96 24.53
N ILE A 86 -2.13 9.29 23.42
CA ILE A 86 -3.00 8.09 23.40
C ILE A 86 -2.43 7.00 24.32
N GLY A 87 -1.14 6.69 24.19
CA GLY A 87 -0.47 5.70 25.05
C GLY A 87 -0.59 6.06 26.53
N MET A 88 -0.27 7.29 26.91
CA MET A 88 -0.36 7.75 28.32
C MET A 88 -1.77 7.65 28.87
N ILE A 89 -2.80 8.02 28.09
CA ILE A 89 -4.19 7.93 28.55
C ILE A 89 -4.65 6.47 28.63
N ASN A 90 -4.29 5.63 27.68
CA ASN A 90 -4.55 4.19 27.74
C ASN A 90 -3.97 3.54 29.01
N ASP A 91 -2.72 3.83 29.34
CA ASP A 91 -2.09 3.33 30.57
C ASP A 91 -2.85 3.80 31.81
N LYS A 92 -3.32 5.05 31.81
CA LYS A 92 -4.11 5.59 32.92
C LYS A 92 -5.48 4.94 33.03
N VAL A 93 -6.17 4.68 31.90
CA VAL A 93 -7.44 3.92 31.89
C VAL A 93 -7.23 2.53 32.46
N HIS A 94 -6.24 1.81 31.95
CA HIS A 94 -5.92 0.45 32.41
C HIS A 94 -5.58 0.40 33.90
N SER A 95 -4.77 1.33 34.41
CA SER A 95 -4.42 1.36 35.83
C SER A 95 -5.65 1.68 36.71
N THR A 96 -6.49 2.62 36.29
CA THR A 96 -7.73 2.95 37.01
C THR A 96 -8.70 1.78 37.06
N LEU A 97 -8.96 1.15 35.89
CA LEU A 97 -9.86 0.00 35.83
C LEU A 97 -9.32 -1.21 36.58
N THR A 98 -8.03 -1.48 36.51
CA THR A 98 -7.37 -2.55 37.27
C THR A 98 -7.54 -2.35 38.78
N SER A 99 -7.42 -1.11 39.25
CA SER A 99 -7.68 -0.79 40.66
C SER A 99 -9.13 -1.07 41.07
N LEU A 100 -10.10 -0.69 40.21
CA LEU A 100 -11.52 -0.99 40.45
C LEU A 100 -11.84 -2.47 40.41
N VAL A 101 -11.30 -3.21 39.46
CA VAL A 101 -11.48 -4.66 39.28
C VAL A 101 -10.93 -5.44 40.47
N ASN A 102 -9.78 -5.05 41.01
CA ASN A 102 -9.14 -5.72 42.12
C ASN A 102 -9.62 -5.22 43.51
N GLY A 103 -10.31 -4.08 43.51
CA GLY A 103 -10.77 -3.39 44.72
C GLY A 103 -12.28 -3.42 44.90
N SER A 104 -12.88 -2.24 44.90
CA SER A 104 -14.27 -1.98 45.30
C SER A 104 -15.34 -2.67 44.45
N LEU A 105 -15.07 -2.92 43.16
CA LEU A 105 -16.06 -3.47 42.24
C LEU A 105 -15.98 -4.99 42.06
N ARG A 106 -14.94 -5.65 42.59
CA ARG A 106 -14.67 -7.08 42.35
C ARG A 106 -15.88 -8.01 42.57
N SER A 107 -16.65 -7.82 43.62
CA SER A 107 -17.82 -8.64 43.94
C SER A 107 -19.01 -8.44 43.00
N TYR A 108 -19.07 -7.31 42.33
CA TYR A 108 -20.16 -6.93 41.42
C TYR A 108 -19.92 -7.34 39.99
N LEU A 109 -18.66 -7.68 39.64
CA LEU A 109 -18.29 -8.09 38.29
C LEU A 109 -18.71 -9.54 37.99
N GLN A 110 -19.13 -9.78 36.75
CA GLN A 110 -19.34 -11.12 36.22
C GLN A 110 -17.99 -11.84 36.08
N ASP A 111 -17.03 -11.14 35.46
CA ASP A 111 -15.65 -11.56 35.30
C ASP A 111 -14.71 -10.37 35.61
N PRO A 112 -13.55 -10.61 36.28
CA PRO A 112 -12.60 -9.55 36.64
C PRO A 112 -11.71 -9.15 35.46
N ILE A 113 -12.32 -8.77 34.34
CA ILE A 113 -11.65 -8.39 33.10
C ILE A 113 -12.05 -7.00 32.64
N ILE A 114 -11.14 -6.33 31.93
CA ILE A 114 -11.42 -5.09 31.24
C ILE A 114 -11.86 -5.44 29.81
N THR A 115 -12.95 -4.86 29.34
CA THR A 115 -13.49 -5.12 27.99
C THR A 115 -13.65 -3.82 27.24
N MET A 116 -13.74 -3.90 25.91
CA MET A 116 -14.13 -2.76 25.07
C MET A 116 -15.52 -2.95 24.49
N ARG A 117 -16.32 -1.89 24.48
CA ARG A 117 -17.62 -1.81 23.81
C ARG A 117 -17.77 -0.43 23.16
N GLY A 118 -17.99 -0.43 21.84
CA GLY A 118 -18.14 0.83 21.11
C GLY A 118 -16.99 1.81 21.32
N ASP A 119 -15.75 1.36 21.20
CA ASP A 119 -14.50 2.13 21.41
C ASP A 119 -14.33 2.69 22.83
N ARG A 120 -15.00 2.10 23.83
CA ARG A 120 -14.90 2.48 25.22
C ARG A 120 -14.48 1.31 26.11
N TYR A 121 -13.64 1.60 27.07
CA TYR A 121 -13.27 0.67 28.10
C TYR A 121 -14.38 0.52 29.12
N CYS A 122 -14.86 -0.71 29.31
CA CYS A 122 -15.98 -1.06 30.16
C CYS A 122 -15.65 -2.24 31.08
N LEU A 123 -16.42 -2.41 32.15
CA LEU A 123 -16.39 -3.56 33.04
C LEU A 123 -17.67 -4.39 32.89
N PRO A 124 -17.59 -5.75 32.87
CA PRO A 124 -18.75 -6.63 32.84
C PRO A 124 -19.35 -6.76 34.25
N VAL A 125 -20.43 -6.06 34.51
CA VAL A 125 -21.13 -6.03 35.81
C VAL A 125 -22.34 -6.95 35.75
N LYS A 126 -22.58 -7.74 36.80
CA LYS A 126 -23.82 -8.53 36.94
C LYS A 126 -25.03 -7.60 37.02
N ALA A 127 -26.09 -7.87 36.26
CA ALA A 127 -27.24 -7.00 36.12
C ALA A 127 -27.89 -6.63 37.49
N GLU A 128 -27.87 -7.58 38.46
CA GLU A 128 -28.38 -7.37 39.81
C GLU A 128 -27.65 -6.30 40.61
N TYR A 129 -26.39 -6.02 40.31
CA TYR A 129 -25.57 -5.00 40.97
C TYR A 129 -25.47 -3.68 40.18
N ARG A 130 -26.36 -3.46 39.19
CA ARG A 130 -26.35 -2.23 38.36
C ARG A 130 -26.36 -0.96 39.22
N SER A 131 -27.14 -0.95 40.33
CA SER A 131 -27.29 0.23 41.23
C SER A 131 -26.04 0.48 42.08
N GLN A 132 -25.15 -0.47 42.21
CA GLN A 132 -23.93 -0.40 43.02
C GLN A 132 -22.74 0.15 42.25
N VAL A 133 -22.82 0.17 40.91
CA VAL A 133 -21.74 0.62 40.02
C VAL A 133 -22.17 1.91 39.31
N SER A 134 -21.55 3.03 39.72
CA SER A 134 -21.76 4.31 39.06
C SER A 134 -21.09 4.34 37.69
N GLY A 135 -21.87 4.55 36.64
CA GLY A 135 -21.33 4.58 35.27
C GLY A 135 -22.41 4.51 34.20
N MET A 136 -21.98 4.52 32.94
CA MET A 136 -22.83 4.44 31.75
C MET A 136 -22.87 3.03 31.20
N ILE A 137 -24.06 2.53 30.84
CA ILE A 137 -24.22 1.24 30.17
C ILE A 137 -23.99 1.46 28.69
N HIS A 138 -23.07 0.71 28.10
CA HIS A 138 -22.79 0.75 26.66
C HIS A 138 -23.32 -0.49 25.93
N ASP A 139 -23.44 -1.61 26.64
CA ASP A 139 -23.89 -2.86 26.03
C ASP A 139 -24.44 -3.81 27.11
N GLN A 140 -25.13 -4.87 26.65
CA GLN A 140 -25.70 -5.92 27.50
C GLN A 140 -25.48 -7.28 26.84
N SER A 141 -25.25 -8.32 27.65
CA SER A 141 -25.18 -9.69 27.15
C SER A 141 -26.52 -10.15 26.56
N SER A 142 -26.49 -11.11 25.64
CA SER A 142 -27.69 -11.64 24.99
C SER A 142 -28.75 -12.20 25.98
N THR A 143 -28.31 -12.68 27.15
CA THR A 143 -29.18 -13.16 28.24
C THR A 143 -29.66 -12.06 29.17
N GLY A 144 -29.14 -10.85 29.04
CA GLY A 144 -29.44 -9.75 29.95
C GLY A 144 -28.78 -9.82 31.33
N SER A 145 -28.02 -10.89 31.62
CA SER A 145 -27.43 -11.11 32.93
C SER A 145 -26.17 -10.29 33.23
N THR A 146 -25.54 -9.72 32.18
CA THR A 146 -24.32 -8.92 32.29
C THR A 146 -24.50 -7.59 31.59
N LEU A 147 -24.15 -6.50 32.26
CA LEU A 147 -24.12 -5.16 31.72
C LEU A 147 -22.67 -4.72 31.54
N PHE A 148 -22.35 -4.17 30.38
CA PHE A 148 -21.04 -3.58 30.13
C PHE A 148 -21.11 -2.10 30.50
N ILE A 149 -20.54 -1.78 31.68
CA ILE A 149 -20.60 -0.44 32.27
C ILE A 149 -19.25 0.25 32.13
N GLU A 150 -19.27 1.48 31.63
CA GLU A 150 -18.16 2.42 31.69
C GLU A 150 -18.23 3.12 33.06
N PRO A 151 -17.29 2.85 33.99
CA PRO A 151 -17.29 3.52 35.29
C PRO A 151 -17.09 5.02 35.16
N MET A 152 -17.73 5.82 36.03
CA MET A 152 -17.58 7.28 36.00
C MET A 152 -16.13 7.75 36.10
N ASP A 153 -15.29 7.00 36.81
CA ASP A 153 -13.85 7.27 36.97
C ASP A 153 -13.07 7.31 35.66
N VAL A 154 -13.56 6.64 34.60
CA VAL A 154 -12.88 6.56 33.31
C VAL A 154 -13.62 7.25 32.16
N VAL A 155 -14.84 7.75 32.38
CA VAL A 155 -15.64 8.44 31.35
C VAL A 155 -14.86 9.57 30.68
N LYS A 156 -14.19 10.42 31.48
CA LYS A 156 -13.38 11.50 30.95
C LYS A 156 -12.22 10.98 30.12
N LEU A 157 -11.50 9.98 30.63
CA LEU A 157 -10.36 9.38 29.92
C LEU A 157 -10.77 8.73 28.59
N ASN A 158 -11.89 8.01 28.55
CA ASN A 158 -12.45 7.47 27.33
C ASN A 158 -12.87 8.56 26.32
N ASN A 159 -13.39 9.70 26.81
CA ASN A 159 -13.69 10.84 25.95
C ASN A 159 -12.41 11.46 25.37
N ASP A 160 -11.38 11.65 26.21
CA ASP A 160 -10.08 12.18 25.79
C ASP A 160 -9.43 11.25 24.75
N LEU A 161 -9.52 9.91 24.91
CA LEU A 161 -9.05 8.94 23.93
C LEU A 161 -9.77 9.08 22.59
N LYS A 162 -11.11 9.17 22.62
CA LYS A 162 -11.90 9.33 21.40
C LYS A 162 -11.54 10.61 20.64
N GLU A 163 -11.31 11.70 21.37
CA GLU A 163 -10.86 12.95 20.77
C GLU A 163 -9.47 12.81 20.14
N LEU A 164 -8.53 12.14 20.82
CA LEU A 164 -7.19 11.92 20.32
C LEU A 164 -7.16 11.02 19.09
N TYR A 165 -7.97 9.95 19.05
CA TYR A 165 -8.10 9.12 17.83
C TYR A 165 -8.67 9.92 16.66
N GLY A 166 -9.61 10.84 16.91
CA GLY A 166 -10.09 11.77 15.89
C GLY A 166 -8.97 12.66 15.35
N LYS A 167 -8.18 13.26 16.24
CA LYS A 167 -6.99 14.08 15.88
C LYS A 167 -5.92 13.27 15.14
N GLU A 168 -5.72 12.01 15.50
CA GLU A 168 -4.80 11.12 14.80
C GLU A 168 -5.24 10.93 13.34
N GLN A 169 -6.52 10.63 13.12
CA GLN A 169 -7.06 10.47 11.77
C GLN A 169 -6.98 11.76 10.94
N GLU A 170 -7.27 12.91 11.54
CA GLU A 170 -7.12 14.20 10.87
C GLU A 170 -5.66 14.47 10.48
N GLU A 171 -4.71 14.22 11.37
CA GLU A 171 -3.28 14.41 11.09
C GLU A 171 -2.79 13.46 9.98
N ILE A 172 -3.24 12.21 9.98
CA ILE A 172 -2.95 11.25 8.90
C ILE A 172 -3.44 11.81 7.55
N GLN A 173 -4.64 12.36 7.48
CA GLN A 173 -5.14 12.96 6.24
C GLN A 173 -4.29 14.16 5.79
N ILE A 174 -3.81 14.99 6.72
CA ILE A 174 -2.91 16.11 6.42
C ILE A 174 -1.59 15.60 5.83
N ILE A 175 -1.01 14.54 6.42
CA ILE A 175 0.23 13.91 5.93
C ILE A 175 0.04 13.38 4.50
N LEU A 176 -1.05 12.64 4.26
CA LEU A 176 -1.35 12.07 2.93
C LEU A 176 -1.61 13.17 1.89
N ALA A 177 -2.29 14.24 2.27
CA ALA A 177 -2.53 15.39 1.39
C ALA A 177 -1.20 16.07 1.01
N ARG A 178 -0.31 16.30 1.96
CA ARG A 178 1.03 16.87 1.72
C ARG A 178 1.83 16.00 0.75
N LEU A 179 1.93 14.69 1.02
CA LEU A 179 2.65 13.76 0.14
C LEU A 179 2.04 13.70 -1.27
N SER A 180 0.72 13.90 -1.38
CA SER A 180 0.05 13.96 -2.68
C SER A 180 0.42 15.22 -3.46
N VAL A 181 0.57 16.36 -2.78
CA VAL A 181 1.08 17.60 -3.40
C VAL A 181 2.51 17.40 -3.86
N ASP A 182 3.38 16.86 -3.00
CA ASP A 182 4.77 16.56 -3.35
C ASP A 182 4.86 15.62 -4.58
N ALA A 183 4.00 14.61 -4.66
CA ALA A 183 3.93 13.69 -5.80
C ALA A 183 3.39 14.36 -7.08
N ALA A 184 2.51 15.35 -6.95
CA ALA A 184 1.95 16.08 -8.08
C ALA A 184 2.99 16.94 -8.80
N GLU A 185 4.03 17.41 -8.10
CA GLU A 185 5.14 18.15 -8.69
C GLU A 185 5.91 17.33 -9.74
N TYR A 186 5.90 15.99 -9.62
CA TYR A 186 6.60 15.05 -10.50
C TYR A 186 5.68 14.30 -11.46
N ILE A 187 4.51 14.86 -11.79
CA ILE A 187 3.49 14.11 -12.53
C ILE A 187 3.94 13.73 -13.94
N GLU A 188 4.70 14.60 -14.61
CA GLU A 188 5.18 14.34 -15.96
C GLU A 188 6.28 13.28 -15.98
N GLU A 189 7.20 13.31 -15.02
CA GLU A 189 8.23 12.28 -14.85
C GLU A 189 7.61 10.92 -14.48
N LEU A 190 6.60 10.91 -13.61
CA LEU A 190 5.87 9.70 -13.27
C LEU A 190 5.13 9.12 -14.49
N ARG A 191 4.55 9.98 -15.33
CA ARG A 191 3.88 9.58 -16.58
C ARG A 191 4.89 8.99 -17.57
N SER A 192 6.01 9.68 -17.77
CA SER A 192 7.11 9.23 -18.63
C SER A 192 7.65 7.88 -18.18
N ASN A 193 7.99 7.75 -16.89
CA ASN A 193 8.46 6.50 -16.32
C ASN A 193 7.47 5.34 -16.54
N TYR A 194 6.17 5.59 -16.36
CA TYR A 194 5.15 4.56 -16.55
C TYR A 194 5.08 4.07 -18.00
N ILE A 195 5.15 4.99 -18.97
CA ILE A 195 5.12 4.65 -20.40
C ILE A 195 6.38 3.88 -20.78
N ILE A 196 7.56 4.38 -20.41
CA ILE A 196 8.86 3.77 -20.76
C ILE A 196 9.00 2.38 -20.15
N LEU A 197 8.64 2.22 -18.87
CA LEU A 197 8.69 0.91 -18.21
C LEU A 197 7.72 -0.09 -18.86
N GLY A 198 6.54 0.37 -19.30
CA GLY A 198 5.59 -0.48 -20.04
C GLY A 198 6.14 -0.93 -21.40
N GLU A 199 6.83 -0.05 -22.12
CA GLU A 199 7.48 -0.39 -23.38
C GLU A 199 8.65 -1.38 -23.17
N LEU A 200 9.51 -1.13 -22.18
CA LEU A 200 10.59 -2.03 -21.81
C LEU A 200 10.07 -3.43 -21.42
N ASP A 201 9.04 -3.48 -20.57
CA ASP A 201 8.42 -4.76 -20.18
C ASP A 201 7.93 -5.54 -21.40
N PHE A 202 7.27 -4.86 -22.33
CA PHE A 202 6.80 -5.48 -23.58
C PHE A 202 7.96 -5.96 -24.48
N ILE A 203 9.05 -5.18 -24.58
CA ILE A 203 10.24 -5.57 -25.36
C ILE A 203 10.89 -6.81 -24.73
N PHE A 204 11.11 -6.80 -23.43
CA PHE A 204 11.70 -7.94 -22.72
C PHE A 204 10.79 -9.19 -22.76
N ALA A 205 9.47 -9.02 -22.65
CA ALA A 205 8.52 -10.12 -22.79
C ALA A 205 8.62 -10.77 -24.19
N LYS A 206 8.71 -9.98 -25.26
CA LYS A 206 8.93 -10.49 -26.63
C LYS A 206 10.28 -11.19 -26.75
N GLY A 207 11.35 -10.62 -26.19
CA GLY A 207 12.66 -11.24 -26.17
C GLY A 207 12.68 -12.58 -25.45
N ALA A 208 12.09 -12.64 -24.25
CA ALA A 208 11.97 -13.88 -23.50
C ALA A 208 11.15 -14.95 -24.24
N LEU A 209 10.05 -14.56 -24.90
CA LEU A 209 9.27 -15.45 -25.74
C LEU A 209 10.08 -15.96 -26.93
N ALA A 210 10.79 -15.09 -27.64
CA ALA A 210 11.64 -15.47 -28.77
C ALA A 210 12.70 -16.49 -28.35
N LEU A 211 13.39 -16.27 -27.23
CA LEU A 211 14.36 -17.21 -26.67
C LEU A 211 13.69 -18.53 -26.29
N SER A 212 12.55 -18.53 -25.65
CA SER A 212 11.82 -19.74 -25.24
C SER A 212 11.40 -20.60 -26.45
N MET A 213 11.09 -19.94 -27.56
CA MET A 213 10.66 -20.58 -28.81
C MET A 213 11.84 -20.90 -29.73
N ASN A 214 13.09 -20.49 -29.41
CA ASN A 214 14.22 -20.52 -30.32
C ASN A 214 13.86 -19.89 -31.68
N ALA A 215 13.25 -18.70 -31.62
CA ALA A 215 12.75 -17.97 -32.78
C ALA A 215 13.88 -17.20 -33.48
N SER A 216 13.76 -17.04 -34.79
CA SER A 216 14.63 -16.19 -35.60
C SER A 216 14.03 -14.81 -35.84
N ARG A 217 14.88 -13.81 -36.06
CA ARG A 217 14.42 -12.47 -36.43
C ARG A 217 13.75 -12.53 -37.82
N PRO A 218 12.50 -12.06 -37.96
CA PRO A 218 11.83 -11.98 -39.26
C PRO A 218 12.46 -10.91 -40.14
N ILE A 219 12.53 -11.18 -41.42
CA ILE A 219 12.92 -10.19 -42.45
C ILE A 219 11.62 -9.72 -43.11
N PHE A 220 11.30 -8.45 -42.99
CA PHE A 220 10.13 -7.86 -43.60
C PHE A 220 10.44 -7.39 -45.02
N ASN A 221 9.47 -7.54 -45.95
CA ASN A 221 9.54 -7.07 -47.32
C ASN A 221 8.21 -6.37 -47.71
N THR A 222 8.24 -5.61 -48.77
CA THR A 222 7.08 -4.93 -49.37
C THR A 222 6.55 -5.65 -50.63
N ASP A 223 7.19 -6.71 -51.03
CA ASP A 223 6.91 -7.44 -52.27
C ASP A 223 5.69 -8.36 -52.16
N GLY A 224 5.12 -8.49 -50.97
CA GLY A 224 4.01 -9.35 -50.67
C GLY A 224 4.36 -10.85 -50.71
N TYR A 225 5.65 -11.16 -50.61
CA TYR A 225 6.15 -12.53 -50.54
C TYR A 225 6.31 -12.99 -49.09
N ILE A 226 5.80 -14.16 -48.77
CA ILE A 226 5.93 -14.77 -47.45
C ILE A 226 6.68 -16.09 -47.60
N HIS A 227 7.84 -16.19 -46.95
CA HIS A 227 8.66 -17.38 -46.88
C HIS A 227 8.90 -17.77 -45.43
N ILE A 228 8.44 -18.94 -45.02
CA ILE A 228 8.58 -19.47 -43.66
C ILE A 228 9.40 -20.75 -43.73
N ARG A 229 10.61 -20.71 -43.17
CA ARG A 229 11.47 -21.88 -43.05
C ARG A 229 11.28 -22.52 -41.66
N GLU A 230 11.12 -23.83 -41.65
CA GLU A 230 10.95 -24.63 -40.41
C GLU A 230 9.87 -24.04 -39.46
N GLY A 231 8.75 -23.58 -40.01
CA GLY A 231 7.65 -22.96 -39.25
C GLY A 231 7.14 -23.90 -38.18
N ARG A 232 6.93 -23.34 -36.97
CA ARG A 232 6.38 -24.07 -35.84
C ARG A 232 5.23 -23.27 -35.22
N HIS A 233 4.15 -23.97 -34.92
CA HIS A 233 3.06 -23.34 -34.16
C HIS A 233 3.50 -23.11 -32.70
N PRO A 234 3.35 -21.91 -32.15
CA PRO A 234 3.83 -21.55 -30.80
C PRO A 234 3.31 -22.45 -29.67
N LEU A 235 2.10 -22.98 -29.80
CA LEU A 235 1.42 -23.81 -28.79
C LEU A 235 1.65 -25.31 -28.99
N LEU A 236 2.41 -25.74 -30.03
CA LEU A 236 2.70 -27.15 -30.26
C LEU A 236 4.08 -27.54 -29.73
N ASP A 237 4.18 -28.80 -29.32
CA ASP A 237 5.40 -29.36 -28.74
C ASP A 237 6.60 -29.19 -29.71
N LYS A 238 7.71 -28.67 -29.19
CA LYS A 238 8.96 -28.35 -29.94
C LYS A 238 9.53 -29.51 -30.75
N LYS A 239 9.11 -30.75 -30.46
CA LYS A 239 9.61 -31.97 -31.11
C LYS A 239 8.77 -32.48 -32.29
N LYS A 240 7.57 -31.95 -32.54
CA LYS A 240 6.58 -32.63 -33.42
C LYS A 240 6.15 -31.90 -34.67
N CYS A 241 6.49 -30.65 -34.90
CA CYS A 241 6.03 -29.93 -36.12
C CYS A 241 7.08 -28.98 -36.65
N ARG A 242 7.71 -29.34 -37.72
CA ARG A 242 8.44 -28.45 -38.64
C ARG A 242 7.78 -28.55 -39.99
N THR A 243 7.33 -27.46 -40.55
CA THR A 243 6.78 -27.38 -41.90
C THR A 243 7.36 -26.13 -42.58
N ASP A 244 7.86 -26.30 -43.79
CA ASP A 244 8.27 -25.19 -44.64
C ASP A 244 7.07 -24.74 -45.47
N TYR A 245 6.78 -23.44 -45.46
CA TYR A 245 5.70 -22.83 -46.25
C TYR A 245 6.28 -21.71 -47.12
N ASP A 246 6.12 -21.87 -48.43
CA ASP A 246 6.37 -20.82 -49.43
C ASP A 246 5.02 -20.31 -49.97
N TYR A 247 4.72 -19.05 -49.68
CA TYR A 247 3.56 -18.36 -50.25
C TYR A 247 4.04 -17.27 -51.22
N ALA A 248 4.04 -17.58 -52.49
CA ALA A 248 4.15 -16.57 -53.54
C ALA A 248 2.78 -15.90 -53.74
N ARG A 249 2.76 -14.56 -53.85
CA ARG A 249 1.58 -13.81 -54.22
C ARG A 249 1.08 -14.33 -55.57
N GLN A 250 -0.03 -15.08 -55.56
CA GLN A 250 -0.78 -15.27 -56.81
C GLN A 250 -1.43 -13.92 -57.11
N GLY A 251 -1.01 -13.29 -58.19
CA GLY A 251 -1.55 -12.00 -58.64
C GLY A 251 -3.04 -12.07 -58.83
N ILE A 252 -3.75 -11.06 -58.24
CA ILE A 252 -5.10 -10.69 -58.61
C ILE A 252 -4.98 -9.62 -59.71
#